data_6d43b1a0724f24b74de83ad60c24f30b
#
_entry.id   6d43b1a0724f24b74de83ad60c24f30b
#
_cell.length_a   1.000
_cell.length_b   1.000
_cell.length_c   1.000
_cell.angle_alpha   90.00
_cell.angle_beta   90.00
_cell.angle_gamma   90.00
#
_symmetry.space_group_name_H-M   'P 1'
#
loop_
_entity.id
_entity.type
_entity.pdbx_description
1 polymer ?
#
loop_
_entity_poly.entity_id
_entity_poly.type
_entity_poly.pdbx_seq_one_letter_code
_entity_poly.pdbx_strand_id
1 'polypeptide(L)'
;MVFSQLIDHLPLYEFHKCVERYRGNFKFRGFSCLDQFLCLAFAQLTFRESLRDIEASLRAVENKLYHMGFRGRVSRSTLADANEAHNWRIYADFAQVLIDIARPMYAHESLGFDLDNTVYALDSTTIDLCLSVFPWARFRSCKAAIKMH
;
A
#
# COMPACT_ATOMS: atom_id res chain seq x y z
N MET A 1 -3.27 -1.46 -20.16
CA MET A 1 -3.98 -2.02 -18.97
C MET A 1 -4.17 -0.87 -17.99
N VAL A 2 -5.34 -0.71 -17.37
CA VAL A 2 -5.62 0.47 -16.51
C VAL A 2 -4.58 0.61 -15.38
N PHE A 3 -4.23 -0.49 -14.71
CA PHE A 3 -3.20 -0.45 -13.65
C PHE A 3 -1.85 0.09 -14.15
N SER A 4 -1.38 -0.37 -15.30
CA SER A 4 -0.12 0.12 -15.91
C SER A 4 -0.19 1.63 -16.16
N GLN A 5 -1.29 2.12 -16.73
CA GLN A 5 -1.49 3.54 -16.98
C GLN A 5 -1.49 4.39 -15.70
N LEU A 6 -2.07 3.87 -14.61
CA LEU A 6 -2.01 4.54 -13.30
C LEU A 6 -0.58 4.60 -12.74
N ILE A 7 0.17 3.51 -12.87
CA ILE A 7 1.55 3.46 -12.38
C ILE A 7 2.48 4.39 -13.17
N ASP A 8 2.22 4.60 -14.47
CA ASP A 8 3.00 5.53 -15.32
C ASP A 8 2.94 6.99 -14.83
N HIS A 9 1.92 7.36 -14.05
CA HIS A 9 1.78 8.69 -13.45
C HIS A 9 2.49 8.85 -12.10
N LEU A 10 3.02 7.77 -11.52
CA LEU A 10 3.71 7.85 -10.24
C LEU A 10 5.07 8.54 -10.38
N PRO A 11 5.42 9.43 -9.44
CA PRO A 11 6.72 10.08 -9.40
C PRO A 11 7.80 9.09 -8.89
N LEU A 12 8.15 8.09 -9.71
CA LEU A 12 9.06 7.01 -9.32
C LEU A 12 10.43 7.50 -8.87
N TYR A 13 10.88 8.65 -9.37
CA TYR A 13 12.12 9.28 -8.91
C TYR A 13 12.04 9.62 -7.40
N GLU A 14 10.93 10.21 -6.96
CA GLU A 14 10.72 10.53 -5.55
C GLU A 14 10.56 9.25 -4.70
N PHE A 15 9.92 8.21 -5.25
CA PHE A 15 9.87 6.91 -4.58
C PHE A 15 11.28 6.34 -4.35
N HIS A 16 12.16 6.39 -5.36
CA HIS A 16 13.52 5.91 -5.22
C HIS A 16 14.32 6.69 -4.16
N LYS A 17 14.13 8.00 -4.06
CA LYS A 17 14.74 8.80 -2.98
C LYS A 17 14.29 8.32 -1.60
N CYS A 18 13.00 8.01 -1.43
CA CYS A 18 12.49 7.44 -0.17
C CYS A 18 13.15 6.08 0.13
N VAL A 19 13.27 5.22 -0.89
CA VAL A 19 13.94 3.92 -0.74
C VAL A 19 15.41 4.07 -0.35
N GLU A 20 16.15 4.98 -0.98
CA GLU A 20 17.56 5.26 -0.70
C GLU A 20 17.77 5.81 0.72
N ARG A 21 16.92 6.75 1.16
CA ARG A 21 16.95 7.34 2.50
C ARG A 21 16.96 6.29 3.60
N TYR A 22 16.19 5.24 3.44
CA TYR A 22 16.06 4.16 4.43
C TYR A 22 16.80 2.88 4.04
N ARG A 23 17.61 2.91 2.97
CA ARG A 23 18.34 1.74 2.43
C ARG A 23 17.42 0.54 2.21
N GLY A 24 16.18 0.78 1.72
CA GLY A 24 15.12 -0.21 1.66
C GLY A 24 15.44 -1.44 0.83
N ASN A 25 16.23 -1.30 -0.24
CA ASN A 25 16.67 -2.41 -1.08
C ASN A 25 18.00 -3.03 -0.63
N PHE A 26 18.57 -2.59 0.50
CA PHE A 26 19.84 -3.13 1.00
C PHE A 26 19.63 -4.59 1.44
N LYS A 27 20.43 -5.51 0.90
CA LYS A 27 20.34 -6.98 1.09
C LYS A 27 19.16 -7.68 0.40
N PHE A 28 18.26 -6.97 -0.26
CA PHE A 28 17.15 -7.57 -1.00
C PHE A 28 17.50 -7.69 -2.49
N ARG A 29 17.74 -8.92 -2.97
CA ARG A 29 18.19 -9.16 -4.36
C ARG A 29 17.06 -9.49 -5.33
N GLY A 30 15.95 -10.01 -4.86
CA GLY A 30 14.88 -10.55 -5.70
C GLY A 30 13.59 -9.74 -5.71
N PHE A 31 13.20 -9.16 -4.57
CA PHE A 31 11.94 -8.44 -4.40
C PHE A 31 12.20 -7.08 -3.77
N SER A 32 11.99 -6.03 -4.53
CA SER A 32 12.30 -4.66 -4.11
C SER A 32 11.15 -4.00 -3.37
N CYS A 33 11.43 -2.85 -2.74
CA CYS A 33 10.40 -1.99 -2.19
C CYS A 33 9.37 -1.55 -3.24
N LEU A 34 9.79 -1.37 -4.50
CA LEU A 34 8.86 -1.06 -5.59
C LEU A 34 7.95 -2.24 -5.91
N ASP A 35 8.49 -3.48 -5.98
CA ASP A 35 7.66 -4.65 -6.21
C ASP A 35 6.60 -4.81 -5.11
N GLN A 36 6.97 -4.57 -3.84
CA GLN A 36 6.02 -4.57 -2.73
C GLN A 36 4.97 -3.47 -2.89
N PHE A 37 5.38 -2.24 -3.18
CA PHE A 37 4.47 -1.13 -3.41
C PHE A 37 3.45 -1.46 -4.52
N LEU A 38 3.92 -1.98 -5.67
CA LEU A 38 3.05 -2.38 -6.77
C LEU A 38 2.06 -3.48 -6.38
N CYS A 39 2.49 -4.47 -5.57
CA CYS A 39 1.61 -5.52 -5.06
C CYS A 39 0.49 -4.95 -4.19
N LEU A 40 0.84 -4.05 -3.25
CA LEU A 40 -0.12 -3.45 -2.33
C LEU A 40 -1.05 -2.47 -3.06
N ALA A 41 -0.53 -1.67 -3.99
CA ALA A 41 -1.33 -0.79 -4.85
C ALA A 41 -2.31 -1.60 -5.72
N PHE A 42 -1.83 -2.70 -6.32
CA PHE A 42 -2.70 -3.61 -7.08
C PHE A 42 -3.80 -4.20 -6.19
N ALA A 43 -3.44 -4.66 -5.00
CA ALA A 43 -4.39 -5.21 -4.03
C ALA A 43 -5.47 -4.20 -3.66
N GLN A 44 -5.08 -2.98 -3.32
CA GLN A 44 -5.99 -1.91 -2.93
C GLN A 44 -6.94 -1.53 -4.07
N LEU A 45 -6.41 -1.35 -5.29
CA LEU A 45 -7.20 -0.97 -6.46
C LEU A 45 -8.11 -2.09 -6.98
N THR A 46 -7.83 -3.35 -6.63
CA THR A 46 -8.62 -4.51 -7.04
C THR A 46 -9.39 -5.17 -5.88
N PHE A 47 -9.43 -4.51 -4.72
CA PHE A 47 -10.16 -4.96 -3.52
C PHE A 47 -9.75 -6.37 -3.07
N ARG A 48 -8.42 -6.62 -2.96
CA ARG A 48 -7.88 -7.89 -2.45
C ARG A 48 -7.62 -7.77 -0.95
N GLU A 49 -8.17 -8.68 -0.18
CA GLU A 49 -8.15 -8.63 1.28
C GLU A 49 -7.03 -9.48 1.91
N SER A 50 -6.43 -10.40 1.15
CA SER A 50 -5.39 -11.28 1.67
C SER A 50 -4.19 -11.41 0.74
N LEU A 51 -3.02 -11.74 1.32
CA LEU A 51 -1.81 -12.01 0.53
C LEU A 51 -2.00 -13.21 -0.43
N ARG A 52 -2.90 -14.15 -0.09
CA ARG A 52 -3.24 -15.28 -0.95
C ARG A 52 -4.02 -14.82 -2.18
N ASP A 53 -4.96 -13.88 -1.98
CA ASP A 53 -5.77 -13.34 -3.08
C ASP A 53 -4.91 -12.48 -4.01
N ILE A 54 -3.95 -11.73 -3.44
CA ILE A 54 -2.96 -10.97 -4.22
C ILE A 54 -2.15 -11.93 -5.10
N GLU A 55 -1.56 -12.97 -4.52
CA GLU A 55 -0.79 -13.97 -5.26
C GLU A 55 -1.63 -14.62 -6.37
N ALA A 56 -2.84 -15.09 -6.05
CA ALA A 56 -3.74 -15.73 -7.00
C ALA A 56 -4.13 -14.79 -8.15
N SER A 57 -4.43 -13.53 -7.83
CA SER A 57 -4.82 -12.52 -8.82
C SER A 57 -3.65 -12.12 -9.73
N LEU A 58 -2.45 -11.95 -9.20
CA LEU A 58 -1.26 -11.67 -9.98
C LEU A 58 -0.86 -12.87 -10.86
N ARG A 59 -1.03 -14.10 -10.35
CA ARG A 59 -0.81 -15.32 -11.13
C ARG A 59 -1.77 -15.43 -12.32
N ALA A 60 -3.04 -15.05 -12.15
CA ALA A 60 -4.03 -15.05 -13.23
C ALA A 60 -3.68 -14.09 -14.38
N VAL A 61 -2.86 -13.09 -14.13
CA VAL A 61 -2.39 -12.11 -15.13
C VAL A 61 -0.88 -12.20 -15.37
N GLU A 62 -0.28 -13.36 -15.16
CA GLU A 62 1.17 -13.56 -15.19
C GLU A 62 1.83 -13.07 -16.48
N ASN A 63 1.18 -13.28 -17.62
CA ASN A 63 1.65 -12.82 -18.93
C ASN A 63 1.65 -11.28 -19.09
N LYS A 64 1.07 -10.55 -18.15
CA LYS A 64 0.99 -9.08 -18.16
C LYS A 64 1.81 -8.42 -17.07
N LEU A 65 2.41 -9.19 -16.16
CA LEU A 65 3.17 -8.67 -15.02
C LEU A 65 4.27 -7.71 -15.44
N TYR A 66 5.00 -8.02 -16.51
CA TYR A 66 6.05 -7.14 -17.03
C TYR A 66 5.49 -5.76 -17.40
N HIS A 67 4.34 -5.71 -18.08
CA HIS A 67 3.69 -4.45 -18.45
C HIS A 67 3.08 -3.70 -17.25
N MET A 68 2.93 -4.37 -16.13
CA MET A 68 2.48 -3.78 -14.86
C MET A 68 3.64 -3.28 -13.99
N GLY A 69 4.89 -3.41 -14.49
CA GLY A 69 6.09 -2.99 -13.78
C GLY A 69 6.70 -4.05 -12.85
N PHE A 70 6.15 -5.26 -12.80
CA PHE A 70 6.72 -6.36 -12.01
C PHE A 70 7.87 -7.03 -12.74
N ARG A 71 8.96 -7.32 -12.02
CA ARG A 71 10.13 -8.01 -12.57
C ARG A 71 9.96 -9.51 -12.66
N GLY A 72 8.96 -10.09 -12.01
CA GLY A 72 8.72 -11.52 -12.02
C GLY A 72 7.51 -11.93 -11.19
N ARG A 73 7.36 -13.21 -10.96
CA ARG A 73 6.29 -13.78 -10.14
C ARG A 73 6.39 -13.31 -8.69
N VAL A 74 5.25 -13.06 -8.09
CA VAL A 74 5.13 -12.71 -6.69
C VAL A 74 4.53 -13.88 -5.94
N SER A 75 5.25 -14.37 -4.92
CA SER A 75 4.71 -15.37 -4.00
C SER A 75 4.20 -14.73 -2.70
N ARG A 76 3.23 -15.37 -2.09
CA ARG A 76 2.70 -14.96 -0.79
C ARG A 76 3.79 -14.85 0.29
N SER A 77 4.70 -15.83 0.35
CA SER A 77 5.79 -15.81 1.33
C SER A 77 6.73 -14.64 1.10
N THR A 78 7.14 -14.39 -0.14
CA THR A 78 8.00 -13.25 -0.48
C THR A 78 7.36 -11.92 -0.09
N LEU A 79 6.06 -11.78 -0.32
CA LEU A 79 5.34 -10.56 0.04
C LEU A 79 5.19 -10.42 1.56
N ALA A 80 4.96 -11.52 2.29
CA ALA A 80 4.93 -11.54 3.75
C ALA A 80 6.29 -11.13 4.35
N ASP A 81 7.38 -11.75 3.87
CA ASP A 81 8.74 -11.43 4.31
C ASP A 81 9.09 -9.95 4.03
N ALA A 82 8.68 -9.43 2.88
CA ALA A 82 8.86 -8.02 2.55
C ALA A 82 8.07 -7.08 3.49
N ASN A 83 6.86 -7.45 3.87
CA ASN A 83 6.05 -6.67 4.82
C ASN A 83 6.69 -6.58 6.21
N GLU A 84 7.42 -7.60 6.62
CA GLU A 84 8.15 -7.60 7.89
C GLU A 84 9.49 -6.87 7.80
N ALA A 85 10.18 -6.98 6.67
CA ALA A 85 11.56 -6.56 6.53
C ALA A 85 11.76 -5.15 5.98
N HIS A 86 10.89 -4.68 5.10
CA HIS A 86 11.00 -3.35 4.53
C HIS A 86 10.54 -2.27 5.52
N ASN A 87 11.27 -1.14 5.53
CA ASN A 87 10.94 -0.03 6.41
C ASN A 87 9.66 0.68 5.95
N TRP A 88 8.63 0.68 6.78
CA TRP A 88 7.34 1.31 6.48
C TRP A 88 7.44 2.82 6.19
N ARG A 89 8.48 3.50 6.73
CA ARG A 89 8.70 4.94 6.51
C ARG A 89 8.92 5.30 5.04
N ILE A 90 9.41 4.35 4.23
CA ILE A 90 9.53 4.54 2.77
C ILE A 90 8.18 4.89 2.17
N TYR A 91 7.16 4.15 2.55
CA TYR A 91 5.81 4.30 2.02
C TYR A 91 5.09 5.51 2.63
N ALA A 92 5.35 5.81 3.90
CA ALA A 92 4.81 6.99 4.56
C ALA A 92 5.36 8.29 3.94
N ASP A 93 6.68 8.37 3.73
CA ASP A 93 7.31 9.52 3.07
C ASP A 93 6.81 9.67 1.63
N PHE A 94 6.68 8.56 0.91
CA PHE A 94 6.15 8.59 -0.45
C PHE A 94 4.68 9.02 -0.51
N ALA A 95 3.86 8.56 0.43
CA ALA A 95 2.48 9.02 0.56
C ALA A 95 2.41 10.53 0.77
N GLN A 96 3.31 11.10 1.59
CA GLN A 96 3.38 12.55 1.78
C GLN A 96 3.71 13.28 0.47
N VAL A 97 4.65 12.77 -0.31
CA VAL A 97 4.97 13.32 -1.65
C VAL A 97 3.73 13.32 -2.55
N LEU A 98 2.97 12.22 -2.58
CA LEU A 98 1.75 12.13 -3.38
C LEU A 98 0.67 13.10 -2.89
N ILE A 99 0.52 13.28 -1.58
CA ILE A 99 -0.40 14.27 -0.98
C ILE A 99 0.00 15.68 -1.41
N ASP A 100 1.28 16.02 -1.37
CA ASP A 100 1.78 17.35 -1.73
C ASP A 100 1.56 17.64 -3.24
N ILE A 101 1.66 16.62 -4.09
CA ILE A 101 1.33 16.72 -5.52
C ILE A 101 -0.18 16.88 -5.73
N ALA A 102 -1.00 16.12 -5.00
CA ALA A 102 -2.44 16.13 -5.17
C ALA A 102 -3.11 17.41 -4.62
N ARG A 103 -2.61 17.96 -3.52
CA ARG A 103 -3.18 19.13 -2.85
C ARG A 103 -3.48 20.32 -3.77
N PRO A 104 -2.55 20.78 -4.64
CA PRO A 104 -2.84 21.87 -5.55
C PRO A 104 -3.92 21.55 -6.59
N MET A 105 -4.05 20.27 -6.96
CA MET A 105 -5.04 19.82 -7.97
C MET A 105 -6.47 19.98 -7.44
N TYR A 106 -6.66 19.86 -6.12
CA TYR A 106 -7.96 19.94 -5.46
C TYR A 106 -8.20 21.30 -4.74
N ALA A 107 -7.24 22.23 -4.80
CA ALA A 107 -7.30 23.49 -4.05
C ALA A 107 -8.50 24.38 -4.42
N HIS A 108 -9.09 24.18 -5.60
CA HIS A 108 -10.22 24.94 -6.10
C HIS A 108 -11.53 24.15 -6.16
N GLU A 109 -11.52 22.89 -5.70
CA GLU A 109 -12.75 22.10 -5.65
C GLU A 109 -13.57 22.52 -4.41
N SER A 110 -14.81 22.94 -4.68
CA SER A 110 -15.76 23.20 -3.60
C SER A 110 -16.23 21.90 -2.97
N LEU A 111 -16.05 21.75 -1.68
CA LEU A 111 -16.57 20.61 -0.91
C LEU A 111 -18.10 20.64 -0.74
N GLY A 112 -18.79 21.63 -1.36
CA GLY A 112 -20.25 21.75 -1.29
C GLY A 112 -20.78 22.31 0.05
N PHE A 113 -19.91 22.71 0.96
CA PHE A 113 -20.25 23.41 2.20
C PHE A 113 -19.21 24.48 2.49
N ASP A 114 -19.71 25.58 3.03
CA ASP A 114 -18.89 26.72 3.42
C ASP A 114 -18.47 26.54 4.89
N LEU A 115 -17.15 26.35 5.11
CA LEU A 115 -16.59 26.15 6.44
C LEU A 115 -15.47 27.16 6.65
N ASP A 116 -15.69 28.06 7.61
CA ASP A 116 -14.71 29.08 8.01
C ASP A 116 -13.46 28.49 8.72
N ASN A 117 -13.52 27.23 9.13
CA ASN A 117 -12.48 26.56 9.90
C ASN A 117 -11.84 25.39 9.17
N THR A 118 -10.60 25.05 9.57
CA THR A 118 -9.91 23.86 9.08
C THR A 118 -10.69 22.59 9.42
N VAL A 119 -11.00 21.80 8.40
CA VAL A 119 -11.70 20.52 8.53
C VAL A 119 -10.71 19.38 8.54
N TYR A 120 -10.84 18.50 9.52
CA TYR A 120 -10.07 17.26 9.61
C TYR A 120 -11.01 16.08 9.32
N ALA A 121 -10.66 15.27 8.33
CA ALA A 121 -11.32 13.98 8.14
C ALA A 121 -10.66 12.95 9.07
N LEU A 122 -11.44 12.37 9.98
CA LEU A 122 -10.99 11.30 10.86
C LEU A 122 -11.60 10.00 10.36
N ASP A 123 -10.76 9.11 9.84
CA ASP A 123 -11.16 7.75 9.48
C ASP A 123 -10.59 6.76 10.48
N SER A 124 -11.28 5.66 10.67
CA SER A 124 -10.84 4.58 11.54
C SER A 124 -10.89 3.24 10.82
N THR A 125 -9.76 2.56 10.76
CA THR A 125 -9.67 1.22 10.17
C THR A 125 -9.67 0.16 11.26
N THR A 126 -10.53 -0.85 11.11
CA THR A 126 -10.52 -2.04 11.97
C THR A 126 -9.66 -3.11 11.33
N ILE A 127 -8.61 -3.54 12.05
CA ILE A 127 -7.72 -4.63 11.62
C ILE A 127 -8.12 -5.88 12.38
N ASP A 128 -8.63 -6.88 11.66
CA ASP A 128 -8.94 -8.19 12.23
C ASP A 128 -7.65 -8.93 12.59
N LEU A 129 -7.59 -9.45 13.80
CA LEU A 129 -6.47 -10.19 14.33
C LEU A 129 -6.87 -11.64 14.64
N CYS A 130 -5.90 -12.55 14.61
CA CYS A 130 -6.13 -13.93 15.06
C CYS A 130 -6.19 -13.97 16.58
N LEU A 131 -7.33 -14.33 17.16
CA LEU A 131 -7.55 -14.35 18.61
C LEU A 131 -6.60 -15.29 19.35
N SER A 132 -6.17 -16.38 18.72
CA SER A 132 -5.21 -17.32 19.30
C SER A 132 -3.79 -16.73 19.45
N VAL A 133 -3.43 -15.77 18.61
CA VAL A 133 -2.13 -15.08 18.63
C VAL A 133 -2.21 -13.78 19.43
N PHE A 134 -3.36 -13.11 19.39
CA PHE A 134 -3.59 -11.81 20.04
C PHE A 134 -4.77 -11.85 21.01
N PRO A 135 -4.71 -12.67 22.11
CA PRO A 135 -5.83 -12.85 23.03
C PRO A 135 -6.25 -11.56 23.75
N TRP A 136 -5.34 -10.60 23.86
CA TRP A 136 -5.59 -9.28 24.47
C TRP A 136 -6.44 -8.34 23.61
N ALA A 137 -6.47 -8.56 22.27
CA ALA A 137 -7.18 -7.70 21.33
C ALA A 137 -8.63 -8.15 21.11
N ARG A 138 -9.31 -8.67 22.14
CA ARG A 138 -10.68 -9.18 22.03
C ARG A 138 -11.65 -8.06 21.64
N PHE A 139 -12.25 -8.18 20.46
CA PHE A 139 -13.22 -7.24 19.90
C PHE A 139 -14.66 -7.76 20.00
N ARG A 140 -14.85 -9.07 19.79
CA ARG A 140 -16.13 -9.80 19.96
C ARG A 140 -15.84 -11.16 20.56
N SER A 141 -16.89 -11.91 20.92
CA SER A 141 -16.75 -13.23 21.55
C SER A 141 -15.80 -14.21 20.84
N CYS A 142 -15.75 -14.15 19.52
CA CYS A 142 -14.95 -15.05 18.67
C CYS A 142 -13.96 -14.32 17.73
N LYS A 143 -13.77 -12.98 17.87
CA LYS A 143 -12.88 -12.20 17.01
C LYS A 143 -11.97 -11.29 17.84
N ALA A 144 -10.71 -11.18 17.41
CA ALA A 144 -9.80 -10.14 17.84
C ALA A 144 -9.65 -9.07 16.76
N ALA A 145 -9.61 -7.81 17.16
CA ALA A 145 -9.35 -6.70 16.25
C ALA A 145 -8.79 -5.51 17.01
N ILE A 146 -8.06 -4.65 16.33
CA ILE A 146 -7.68 -3.32 16.81
C ILE A 146 -8.29 -2.27 15.89
N LYS A 147 -8.67 -1.14 16.46
CA LYS A 147 -9.17 0.01 15.73
C LYS A 147 -8.06 1.06 15.71
N MET A 148 -7.66 1.47 14.51
CA MET A 148 -6.71 2.56 14.31
C MET A 148 -7.47 3.82 13.92
N HIS A 149 -7.11 4.92 14.54
CA HIS A 149 -7.63 6.27 14.26
C HIS A 149 -6.52 7.15 13.71
#